data_e6b76a8d8ac5dded92e2ea232d950b55
#
_entry.id   e6b76a8d8ac5dded92e2ea232d950b55
#
_cell.length_a   1.000
_cell.length_b   1.000
_cell.length_c   1.000
_cell.angle_alpha   90.00
_cell.angle_beta   90.00
_cell.angle_gamma   90.00
#
_symmetry.space_group_name_H-M   'P 1'
#
loop_
_entity.id
_entity.type
_entity.pdbx_description
1 polymer ?
#
loop_
_entity_poly.entity_id
_entity_poly.type
_entity_poly.pdbx_seq_one_letter_code
_entity_poly.pdbx_strand_id
1 'polypeptide(L)'
;MHTLFIQESVCVCILLSGITTVISSLPMIPNNKTILSRVGDQTTLPCTFTPKTSDGLIVTWTKIPGQTVYFFTEGKEDAGKQEERYKDRTFVDESRFNEGDFTLLIEDTRVSDEGNYQCFVRFKPADFESSSLELYVAANYTKPVASCLQSNSTGSTQEASAVTLSCQTEGGYPEAQLVWTFSNGTRVHSAAQRRAIDSEGLVSIQSSLVIARALNENLTCGIHNSRLSQSFFTSVTCSLPSSAGSFQNEERKRPGLLASVVCFVSSLLLSLIVKKASCC
;
A
#
# COMPACT_ATOMS: atom_id res chain seq x y z
N MET A 1 -3.78 25.56 -14.54
CA MET A 1 -2.55 26.11 -15.12
C MET A 1 -1.40 25.61 -14.26
N HIS A 2 -0.82 24.47 -14.62
CA HIS A 2 0.38 23.93 -13.97
C HIS A 2 1.57 24.28 -14.83
N THR A 3 2.38 25.20 -14.38
CA THR A 3 3.68 25.53 -14.97
C THR A 3 4.67 24.42 -14.65
N LEU A 4 5.05 23.65 -15.66
CA LEU A 4 6.21 22.76 -15.63
C LEU A 4 7.47 23.64 -15.53
N PHE A 5 8.20 23.51 -14.43
CA PHE A 5 9.55 24.03 -14.31
C PHE A 5 10.49 23.10 -15.10
N ILE A 6 10.85 23.52 -16.30
CA ILE A 6 11.95 22.92 -17.06
C ILE A 6 13.21 23.63 -16.56
N GLN A 7 14.09 22.89 -15.91
CA GLN A 7 15.38 23.39 -15.47
C GLN A 7 16.31 23.41 -16.70
N GLU A 8 16.45 24.57 -17.29
CA GLU A 8 17.40 24.81 -18.40
C GLU A 8 18.81 24.95 -17.81
N SER A 9 19.69 24.02 -18.17
CA SER A 9 21.11 24.16 -17.95
C SER A 9 21.70 25.05 -19.06
N VAL A 10 21.95 26.31 -18.75
CA VAL A 10 22.63 27.25 -19.66
C VAL A 10 24.12 27.20 -19.40
N CYS A 11 24.88 26.69 -20.36
CA CYS A 11 26.36 26.81 -20.35
C CYS A 11 26.77 28.11 -21.06
N VAL A 12 27.28 29.08 -20.33
CA VAL A 12 27.81 30.34 -20.89
C VAL A 12 29.32 30.21 -21.06
N CYS A 13 29.80 30.14 -22.30
CA CYS A 13 31.23 30.29 -22.64
C CYS A 13 31.51 31.74 -23.00
N ILE A 14 32.32 32.44 -22.17
CA ILE A 14 32.80 33.81 -22.44
C ILE A 14 34.07 33.68 -23.29
N LEU A 15 33.99 34.06 -24.56
CA LEU A 15 35.17 34.27 -25.40
C LEU A 15 35.63 35.74 -25.32
N LEU A 16 36.92 35.99 -25.24
CA LEU A 16 37.60 37.28 -25.05
C LEU A 16 37.46 38.27 -26.23
N SER A 17 36.50 38.07 -27.15
CA SER A 17 36.24 38.91 -28.33
C SER A 17 34.85 39.55 -28.36
N GLY A 18 34.13 39.63 -27.24
CA GLY A 18 32.90 40.45 -27.15
C GLY A 18 31.67 39.94 -27.93
N ILE A 19 31.68 38.70 -28.44
CA ILE A 19 30.53 38.09 -29.09
C ILE A 19 29.99 36.96 -28.19
N THR A 20 28.87 37.19 -27.54
CA THR A 20 28.11 36.17 -26.81
C THR A 20 27.31 35.34 -27.78
N THR A 21 27.81 34.17 -28.14
CA THR A 21 26.97 33.15 -28.80
C THR A 21 26.26 32.35 -27.73
N VAL A 22 24.94 32.53 -27.64
CA VAL A 22 24.06 31.65 -26.84
C VAL A 22 23.93 30.36 -27.62
N ILE A 23 24.67 29.32 -27.19
CA ILE A 23 24.43 27.97 -27.67
C ILE A 23 23.24 27.45 -26.85
N SER A 24 22.04 27.56 -27.40
CA SER A 24 20.88 26.84 -26.85
C SER A 24 21.13 25.33 -27.05
N SER A 25 21.49 24.65 -25.98
CA SER A 25 21.42 23.20 -25.96
C SER A 25 19.96 22.81 -26.20
N LEU A 26 19.70 22.17 -27.35
CA LEU A 26 18.43 21.51 -27.58
C LEU A 26 18.17 20.58 -26.38
N PRO A 27 16.95 20.56 -25.80
CA PRO A 27 16.62 19.60 -24.78
C PRO A 27 16.82 18.22 -25.39
N MET A 28 17.81 17.50 -24.90
CA MET A 28 17.94 16.07 -25.16
C MET A 28 16.68 15.45 -24.56
N ILE A 29 15.69 15.12 -25.39
CA ILE A 29 14.56 14.29 -24.98
C ILE A 29 15.21 12.95 -24.62
N PRO A 30 15.27 12.57 -23.35
CA PRO A 30 15.76 11.25 -22.99
C PRO A 30 14.79 10.26 -23.61
N ASN A 31 15.22 9.55 -24.63
CA ASN A 31 14.48 8.43 -25.21
C ASN A 31 14.64 7.23 -24.24
N ASN A 32 14.33 7.48 -22.97
CA ASN A 32 14.42 6.47 -21.93
C ASN A 32 13.26 5.49 -22.13
N LYS A 33 13.60 4.31 -22.61
CA LYS A 33 12.67 3.19 -22.62
C LYS A 33 12.28 2.88 -21.19
N THR A 34 10.98 2.92 -20.91
CA THR A 34 10.43 2.62 -19.58
C THR A 34 9.98 1.17 -19.52
N ILE A 35 10.40 0.46 -18.51
CA ILE A 35 10.00 -0.91 -18.21
C ILE A 35 9.24 -0.91 -16.89
N LEU A 36 8.09 -1.59 -16.85
CA LEU A 36 7.34 -1.84 -15.61
C LEU A 36 7.43 -3.32 -15.28
N SER A 37 7.85 -3.63 -14.05
CA SER A 37 7.90 -4.99 -13.51
C SER A 37 7.16 -5.09 -12.17
N ARG A 38 6.79 -6.31 -11.80
CA ARG A 38 6.21 -6.58 -10.48
C ARG A 38 7.27 -7.15 -9.54
N VAL A 39 7.11 -6.88 -8.27
CA VAL A 39 7.92 -7.53 -7.22
C VAL A 39 7.76 -9.05 -7.33
N GLY A 40 8.89 -9.77 -7.30
CA GLY A 40 8.96 -11.22 -7.44
C GLY A 40 9.00 -11.74 -8.88
N ASP A 41 8.68 -10.91 -9.89
CA ASP A 41 8.75 -11.33 -11.29
C ASP A 41 10.19 -11.30 -11.82
N GLN A 42 10.44 -12.04 -12.91
CA GLN A 42 11.63 -11.87 -13.74
C GLN A 42 11.45 -10.62 -14.62
N THR A 43 12.45 -9.76 -14.62
CA THR A 43 12.48 -8.53 -15.44
C THR A 43 13.49 -8.63 -16.55
N THR A 44 13.09 -8.24 -17.76
CA THR A 44 13.95 -8.14 -18.95
C THR A 44 14.27 -6.68 -19.24
N LEU A 45 15.56 -6.33 -19.21
CA LEU A 45 16.07 -5.01 -19.58
C LEU A 45 16.77 -5.10 -20.95
N PRO A 46 16.13 -4.69 -22.05
CA PRO A 46 16.67 -4.88 -23.38
C PRO A 46 17.83 -3.94 -23.69
N CYS A 47 18.89 -4.49 -24.26
CA CYS A 47 20.04 -3.75 -24.79
C CYS A 47 20.51 -4.43 -26.07
N THR A 48 20.19 -3.85 -27.21
CA THR A 48 20.53 -4.40 -28.52
C THR A 48 21.21 -3.36 -29.38
N PHE A 49 22.30 -3.74 -30.05
CA PHE A 49 23.03 -2.91 -30.98
C PHE A 49 23.25 -3.66 -32.30
N THR A 50 23.67 -2.95 -33.34
CA THR A 50 24.08 -3.58 -34.59
C THR A 50 25.23 -4.54 -34.32
N PRO A 51 25.17 -5.81 -34.77
CA PRO A 51 26.24 -6.77 -34.55
C PRO A 51 27.58 -6.25 -35.06
N LYS A 52 28.61 -6.34 -34.24
CA LYS A 52 29.98 -5.93 -34.55
C LYS A 52 30.97 -7.03 -34.15
N THR A 53 32.04 -7.11 -34.92
CA THR A 53 33.19 -7.95 -34.47
C THR A 53 33.86 -7.24 -33.29
N SER A 54 34.11 -8.00 -32.23
CA SER A 54 34.75 -7.49 -31.03
C SER A 54 36.15 -8.09 -30.87
N ASP A 55 37.08 -7.27 -30.39
CA ASP A 55 38.39 -7.69 -29.90
C ASP A 55 38.51 -7.12 -28.45
N GLY A 56 38.31 -8.01 -27.47
CA GLY A 56 38.27 -7.62 -26.07
C GLY A 56 36.94 -6.99 -25.67
N LEU A 57 35.81 -7.65 -25.96
CA LEU A 57 34.47 -7.22 -25.58
C LEU A 57 34.36 -6.96 -24.08
N ILE A 58 33.79 -5.79 -23.72
CA ILE A 58 33.38 -5.50 -22.36
C ILE A 58 31.90 -5.12 -22.37
N VAL A 59 31.11 -5.77 -21.53
CA VAL A 59 29.71 -5.46 -21.30
C VAL A 59 29.52 -5.04 -19.85
N THR A 60 28.90 -3.89 -19.64
CA THR A 60 28.63 -3.37 -18.30
C THR A 60 27.19 -2.94 -18.20
N TRP A 61 26.46 -3.49 -17.24
CA TRP A 61 25.21 -2.96 -16.80
C TRP A 61 25.38 -2.23 -15.47
N THR A 62 24.91 -1.00 -15.41
CA THR A 62 25.02 -0.12 -14.23
C THR A 62 23.66 0.43 -13.89
N LYS A 63 23.29 0.37 -12.62
CA LYS A 63 22.18 1.16 -12.07
C LYS A 63 22.75 2.48 -11.56
N ILE A 64 22.19 3.58 -12.02
CA ILE A 64 22.64 4.93 -11.68
C ILE A 64 22.15 5.32 -10.27
N PRO A 65 23.03 5.89 -9.40
CA PRO A 65 24.36 6.38 -9.67
C PRO A 65 25.50 5.37 -9.37
N GLY A 66 25.89 4.51 -10.34
CA GLY A 66 27.18 3.82 -10.27
C GLY A 66 27.21 2.45 -9.58
N GLN A 67 26.06 1.77 -9.41
CA GLN A 67 26.00 0.38 -8.91
C GLN A 67 26.19 -0.61 -10.06
N THR A 68 27.23 -1.44 -10.03
CA THR A 68 27.46 -2.47 -11.05
C THR A 68 26.46 -3.61 -10.88
N VAL A 69 25.64 -3.82 -11.90
CA VAL A 69 24.59 -4.85 -11.93
C VAL A 69 25.07 -6.13 -12.61
N TYR A 70 25.87 -5.99 -13.68
CA TYR A 70 26.50 -7.07 -14.42
C TYR A 70 27.77 -6.56 -15.07
N PHE A 71 28.81 -7.37 -15.09
CA PHE A 71 30.07 -7.02 -15.72
C PHE A 71 30.70 -8.23 -16.40
N PHE A 72 31.00 -8.08 -17.71
CA PHE A 72 31.64 -9.08 -18.53
C PHE A 72 32.92 -8.53 -19.14
N THR A 73 34.02 -9.26 -19.03
CA THR A 73 35.31 -8.90 -19.58
C THR A 73 36.16 -10.15 -19.78
N GLU A 74 37.14 -10.10 -20.67
CA GLU A 74 38.07 -11.24 -20.93
C GLU A 74 37.36 -12.56 -21.22
N GLY A 75 36.24 -12.52 -21.92
CA GLY A 75 35.45 -13.69 -22.32
C GLY A 75 34.64 -14.36 -21.21
N LYS A 76 34.44 -13.71 -20.07
CA LYS A 76 33.66 -14.23 -18.94
C LYS A 76 33.03 -13.14 -18.09
N GLU A 77 32.00 -13.51 -17.35
CA GLU A 77 31.47 -12.70 -16.29
C GLU A 77 32.48 -12.52 -15.15
N ASP A 78 32.60 -11.28 -14.65
CA ASP A 78 33.39 -10.94 -13.46
C ASP A 78 32.46 -10.52 -12.31
N ALA A 79 31.97 -11.51 -11.58
CA ALA A 79 31.12 -11.33 -10.40
C ALA A 79 31.82 -10.58 -9.26
N GLY A 80 33.15 -10.41 -9.28
CA GLY A 80 33.90 -9.65 -8.28
C GLY A 80 33.65 -8.14 -8.35
N LYS A 81 33.17 -7.64 -9.50
CA LYS A 81 32.80 -6.24 -9.69
C LYS A 81 31.32 -5.95 -9.51
N GLN A 82 30.52 -7.00 -9.42
CA GLN A 82 29.07 -6.90 -9.26
C GLN A 82 28.72 -6.59 -7.81
N GLU A 83 27.75 -5.71 -7.62
CA GLU A 83 27.17 -5.43 -6.29
C GLU A 83 26.54 -6.70 -5.72
N GLU A 84 26.73 -6.97 -4.43
CA GLU A 84 26.31 -8.19 -3.74
C GLU A 84 24.83 -8.49 -3.93
N ARG A 85 24.00 -7.48 -3.92
CA ARG A 85 22.53 -7.58 -4.08
C ARG A 85 22.09 -8.10 -5.45
N TYR A 86 22.95 -8.07 -6.46
CA TYR A 86 22.66 -8.54 -7.82
C TYR A 86 23.27 -9.90 -8.16
N LYS A 87 24.19 -10.40 -7.33
CA LYS A 87 24.80 -11.72 -7.51
C LYS A 87 23.73 -12.81 -7.52
N ASP A 88 23.89 -13.77 -8.38
CA ASP A 88 22.98 -14.91 -8.58
C ASP A 88 21.54 -14.52 -8.95
N ARG A 89 21.29 -13.24 -9.28
CA ARG A 89 19.97 -12.73 -9.68
C ARG A 89 19.97 -12.08 -11.06
N THR A 90 21.11 -11.85 -11.65
CA THR A 90 21.21 -11.17 -12.95
C THR A 90 21.98 -12.01 -13.94
N PHE A 91 21.45 -12.08 -15.16
CA PHE A 91 21.95 -12.92 -16.22
C PHE A 91 21.94 -12.19 -17.56
N VAL A 92 22.98 -12.40 -18.36
CA VAL A 92 23.03 -12.02 -19.77
C VAL A 92 23.37 -13.24 -20.59
N ASP A 93 22.65 -13.50 -21.67
CA ASP A 93 22.94 -14.63 -22.56
C ASP A 93 24.14 -14.31 -23.46
N GLU A 94 25.32 -14.73 -23.03
CA GLU A 94 26.58 -14.49 -23.73
C GLU A 94 26.62 -15.10 -25.15
N SER A 95 25.84 -16.15 -25.42
CA SER A 95 25.75 -16.78 -26.74
C SER A 95 25.19 -15.84 -27.81
N ARG A 96 24.44 -14.82 -27.41
CA ARG A 96 23.78 -13.84 -28.24
C ARG A 96 24.60 -12.57 -28.49
N PHE A 97 25.78 -12.44 -27.90
CA PHE A 97 26.64 -11.26 -28.10
C PHE A 97 27.01 -11.02 -29.57
N ASN A 98 27.22 -12.11 -30.32
CA ASN A 98 27.48 -12.00 -31.75
C ASN A 98 26.29 -11.55 -32.60
N GLU A 99 25.07 -11.63 -32.02
CA GLU A 99 23.84 -11.10 -32.60
C GLU A 99 23.61 -9.62 -32.21
N GLY A 100 24.48 -9.06 -31.37
CA GLY A 100 24.34 -7.71 -30.85
C GLY A 100 23.33 -7.58 -29.71
N ASP A 101 22.97 -8.69 -29.05
CA ASP A 101 22.02 -8.70 -27.94
C ASP A 101 22.74 -8.85 -26.61
N PHE A 102 22.59 -7.84 -25.77
CA PHE A 102 23.19 -7.70 -24.43
C PHE A 102 22.12 -7.53 -23.37
N THR A 103 20.94 -8.04 -23.64
CA THR A 103 19.76 -7.95 -22.77
C THR A 103 20.03 -8.57 -21.41
N LEU A 104 19.76 -7.79 -20.33
CA LEU A 104 19.88 -8.24 -18.95
C LEU A 104 18.55 -8.79 -18.44
N LEU A 105 18.62 -9.93 -17.77
CA LEU A 105 17.52 -10.50 -16.98
C LEU A 105 17.80 -10.26 -15.51
N ILE A 106 16.81 -9.84 -14.76
CA ILE A 106 16.83 -9.72 -13.29
C ILE A 106 15.76 -10.65 -12.75
N GLU A 107 16.16 -11.63 -11.96
CA GLU A 107 15.24 -12.52 -11.25
C GLU A 107 14.84 -11.94 -9.90
N ASP A 108 13.65 -12.34 -9.40
CA ASP A 108 13.12 -11.92 -8.11
C ASP A 108 13.20 -10.38 -7.95
N THR A 109 12.58 -9.66 -8.89
CA THR A 109 12.59 -8.20 -8.91
C THR A 109 12.12 -7.63 -7.57
N ARG A 110 12.86 -6.67 -7.02
CA ARG A 110 12.61 -6.05 -5.70
C ARG A 110 12.30 -4.57 -5.86
N VAL A 111 11.59 -3.99 -4.92
CA VAL A 111 11.37 -2.53 -4.87
C VAL A 111 12.67 -1.77 -5.01
N SER A 112 13.72 -2.27 -4.38
CA SER A 112 15.05 -1.69 -4.42
C SER A 112 15.75 -1.78 -5.78
N ASP A 113 15.21 -2.49 -6.76
CA ASP A 113 15.73 -2.52 -8.14
C ASP A 113 15.19 -1.37 -8.99
N GLU A 114 14.13 -0.67 -8.57
CA GLU A 114 13.60 0.51 -9.26
C GLU A 114 14.68 1.57 -9.49
N GLY A 115 14.75 2.12 -10.69
CA GLY A 115 15.65 3.22 -11.04
C GLY A 115 16.15 3.21 -12.48
N ASN A 116 17.14 4.06 -12.76
CA ASN A 116 17.73 4.21 -14.08
C ASN A 116 18.88 3.22 -14.27
N TYR A 117 18.86 2.54 -15.41
CA TYR A 117 19.87 1.58 -15.82
C TYR A 117 20.55 2.04 -17.09
N GLN A 118 21.84 1.73 -17.18
CA GLN A 118 22.65 1.94 -18.37
C GLN A 118 23.34 0.65 -18.76
N CYS A 119 23.14 0.26 -20.01
CA CYS A 119 23.92 -0.73 -20.71
C CYS A 119 25.06 -0.03 -21.46
N PHE A 120 26.28 -0.49 -21.27
CA PHE A 120 27.45 -0.01 -21.97
C PHE A 120 28.20 -1.19 -22.56
N VAL A 121 28.47 -1.15 -23.87
CA VAL A 121 29.18 -2.20 -24.58
C VAL A 121 30.36 -1.59 -25.30
N ARG A 122 31.56 -2.10 -25.02
CA ARG A 122 32.78 -1.70 -25.71
C ARG A 122 33.28 -2.87 -26.57
N PHE A 123 33.30 -2.66 -27.90
CA PHE A 123 33.74 -3.64 -28.87
C PHE A 123 35.26 -3.59 -29.10
N LYS A 124 35.83 -2.38 -29.12
CA LYS A 124 37.24 -2.05 -29.26
C LYS A 124 37.58 -0.82 -28.42
N PRO A 125 38.86 -0.49 -28.19
CA PRO A 125 39.23 0.63 -27.32
C PRO A 125 38.54 1.97 -27.62
N ALA A 126 38.22 2.26 -28.89
CA ALA A 126 37.57 3.51 -29.32
C ALA A 126 36.15 3.29 -29.89
N ASP A 127 35.60 2.07 -29.84
CA ASP A 127 34.28 1.73 -30.39
C ASP A 127 33.39 1.19 -29.26
N PHE A 128 32.45 1.99 -28.84
CA PHE A 128 31.49 1.64 -27.79
C PHE A 128 30.08 2.13 -28.15
N GLU A 129 29.09 1.44 -27.60
CA GLU A 129 27.67 1.78 -27.65
C GLU A 129 27.10 1.86 -26.24
N SER A 130 26.06 2.66 -26.05
CA SER A 130 25.35 2.71 -24.77
C SER A 130 23.85 2.95 -24.98
N SER A 131 23.07 2.38 -24.08
CA SER A 131 21.62 2.54 -24.01
C SER A 131 21.20 2.75 -22.56
N SER A 132 20.22 3.60 -22.34
CA SER A 132 19.66 3.86 -21.02
C SER A 132 18.18 3.52 -21.00
N LEU A 133 17.71 3.04 -19.87
CA LEU A 133 16.30 2.76 -19.62
C LEU A 133 15.95 3.01 -18.16
N GLU A 134 14.66 3.14 -17.88
CA GLU A 134 14.12 3.33 -16.54
C GLU A 134 13.26 2.13 -16.16
N LEU A 135 13.59 1.50 -15.03
CA LEU A 135 12.81 0.41 -14.44
C LEU A 135 11.89 0.97 -13.36
N TYR A 136 10.61 0.82 -13.54
CA TYR A 136 9.59 0.99 -12.52
C TYR A 136 9.20 -0.36 -11.94
N VAL A 137 9.06 -0.40 -10.61
CA VAL A 137 8.61 -1.60 -9.91
C VAL A 137 7.23 -1.34 -9.32
N ALA A 138 6.40 -2.38 -9.23
CA ALA A 138 5.09 -2.30 -8.60
C ALA A 138 4.79 -3.57 -7.81
N ALA A 139 4.01 -3.43 -6.74
CA ALA A 139 3.44 -4.54 -5.98
C ALA A 139 1.96 -4.30 -5.71
N ASN A 140 1.17 -5.37 -5.71
CA ASN A 140 -0.25 -5.27 -5.44
C ASN A 140 -0.49 -5.00 -3.96
N TYR A 141 -1.38 -4.06 -3.66
CA TYR A 141 -1.96 -3.97 -2.33
C TYR A 141 -2.90 -5.14 -2.07
N THR A 142 -2.98 -5.60 -0.82
CA THR A 142 -4.05 -6.50 -0.40
C THR A 142 -5.41 -5.79 -0.47
N LYS A 143 -6.49 -6.55 -0.61
CA LYS A 143 -7.84 -5.97 -0.51
C LYS A 143 -8.01 -5.33 0.87
N PRO A 144 -8.42 -4.06 0.97
CA PRO A 144 -8.57 -3.39 2.26
C PRO A 144 -9.52 -4.13 3.21
N VAL A 145 -9.16 -4.15 4.48
CA VAL A 145 -10.02 -4.65 5.55
C VAL A 145 -10.53 -3.44 6.33
N ALA A 146 -11.85 -3.27 6.36
CA ALA A 146 -12.49 -2.18 7.09
C ALA A 146 -13.28 -2.72 8.28
N SER A 147 -13.21 -2.00 9.40
CA SER A 147 -13.90 -2.34 10.65
C SER A 147 -14.45 -1.09 11.34
N CYS A 148 -15.46 -1.32 12.17
CA CYS A 148 -16.08 -0.30 13.00
C CYS A 148 -15.68 -0.54 14.46
N LEU A 149 -15.01 0.43 15.08
CA LEU A 149 -14.63 0.41 16.48
C LEU A 149 -15.58 1.32 17.25
N GLN A 150 -16.39 0.74 18.09
CA GLN A 150 -17.26 1.49 18.99
C GLN A 150 -16.47 1.95 20.21
N SER A 151 -16.49 3.24 20.51
CA SER A 151 -15.99 3.73 21.78
C SER A 151 -17.06 3.45 22.86
N ASN A 152 -16.79 2.50 23.75
CA ASN A 152 -17.57 2.33 24.97
C ASN A 152 -17.25 3.48 25.93
N SER A 153 -17.89 4.64 25.73
CA SER A 153 -17.85 5.69 26.75
C SER A 153 -18.72 5.25 27.94
N THR A 154 -18.09 4.78 29.00
CA THR A 154 -18.75 4.46 30.30
C THR A 154 -19.07 5.72 31.10
N GLY A 155 -19.42 6.81 30.45
CA GLY A 155 -19.79 8.08 31.09
C GLY A 155 -21.28 8.36 31.00
N SER A 156 -21.86 8.75 32.12
CA SER A 156 -23.30 9.00 32.34
C SER A 156 -23.82 10.28 31.67
N THR A 157 -23.11 10.90 30.75
CA THR A 157 -23.56 12.04 29.96
C THR A 157 -23.86 11.58 28.54
N GLN A 158 -25.03 11.89 28.07
CA GLN A 158 -25.61 11.55 26.77
C GLN A 158 -24.89 12.33 25.63
N GLU A 159 -23.54 12.36 25.67
CA GLU A 159 -22.75 12.94 24.62
C GLU A 159 -22.64 11.95 23.47
N ALA A 160 -22.86 12.46 22.26
CA ALA A 160 -22.93 11.73 21.01
C ALA A 160 -21.83 10.68 20.91
N SER A 161 -22.22 9.41 20.90
CA SER A 161 -21.29 8.26 20.74
C SER A 161 -20.53 8.40 19.43
N ALA A 162 -19.27 8.82 19.48
CA ALA A 162 -18.41 8.85 18.33
C ALA A 162 -18.03 7.42 17.95
N VAL A 163 -18.05 7.13 16.65
CA VAL A 163 -17.66 5.85 16.10
C VAL A 163 -16.37 6.04 15.31
N THR A 164 -15.38 5.19 15.55
CA THR A 164 -14.14 5.17 14.78
C THR A 164 -14.19 4.05 13.76
N LEU A 165 -14.06 4.41 12.49
CA LEU A 165 -13.84 3.47 11.41
C LEU A 165 -12.34 3.28 11.21
N SER A 166 -11.90 2.05 11.02
CA SER A 166 -10.53 1.70 10.66
C SER A 166 -10.53 0.96 9.34
N CYS A 167 -9.59 1.28 8.49
CA CYS A 167 -9.34 0.58 7.23
C CYS A 167 -7.84 0.37 7.07
N GLN A 168 -7.43 -0.82 6.66
CA GLN A 168 -6.03 -1.15 6.48
C GLN A 168 -5.79 -2.02 5.26
N THR A 169 -4.61 -1.88 4.67
CA THR A 169 -4.09 -2.67 3.55
C THR A 169 -2.57 -2.73 3.65
N GLU A 170 -1.96 -3.71 3.01
CA GLU A 170 -0.53 -3.95 3.11
C GLU A 170 0.07 -4.50 1.82
N GLY A 171 1.41 -4.53 1.76
CA GLY A 171 2.19 -5.22 0.74
C GLY A 171 2.27 -4.51 -0.61
N GLY A 172 1.80 -3.28 -0.72
CA GLY A 172 1.76 -2.57 -2.01
C GLY A 172 2.96 -1.67 -2.29
N TYR A 173 3.18 -1.38 -3.57
CA TYR A 173 4.15 -0.39 -4.05
C TYR A 173 3.74 0.13 -5.45
N PRO A 174 3.94 1.42 -5.78
CA PRO A 174 4.40 2.51 -4.92
C PRO A 174 3.38 2.90 -3.85
N GLU A 175 3.78 3.84 -3.01
CA GLU A 175 2.90 4.42 -1.99
C GLU A 175 1.60 4.94 -2.60
N ALA A 176 0.48 4.57 -1.99
CA ALA A 176 -0.87 4.98 -2.37
C ALA A 176 -1.62 5.60 -1.17
N GLN A 177 -2.89 5.92 -1.34
CA GLN A 177 -3.74 6.47 -0.28
C GLN A 177 -5.02 5.65 -0.15
N LEU A 178 -5.43 5.39 1.09
CA LEU A 178 -6.76 4.89 1.38
C LEU A 178 -7.76 6.06 1.32
N VAL A 179 -8.84 5.88 0.58
CA VAL A 179 -9.88 6.88 0.37
C VAL A 179 -11.20 6.36 0.92
N TRP A 180 -11.83 7.17 1.78
CA TRP A 180 -13.17 6.90 2.26
C TRP A 180 -14.19 7.64 1.39
N THR A 181 -15.26 6.94 1.03
CA THR A 181 -16.37 7.50 0.24
C THR A 181 -17.71 7.10 0.84
N PHE A 182 -18.66 8.04 0.84
CA PHE A 182 -20.05 7.75 1.14
C PHE A 182 -20.73 7.00 0.00
N SER A 183 -21.93 6.43 0.25
CA SER A 183 -22.73 5.74 -0.76
C SER A 183 -23.08 6.60 -1.98
N ASN A 184 -23.13 7.93 -1.82
CA ASN A 184 -23.37 8.88 -2.91
C ASN A 184 -22.08 9.25 -3.70
N GLY A 185 -20.93 8.59 -3.40
CA GLY A 185 -19.65 8.85 -4.05
C GLY A 185 -18.86 10.05 -3.49
N THR A 186 -19.37 10.78 -2.50
CA THR A 186 -18.65 11.90 -1.87
C THR A 186 -17.45 11.38 -1.08
N ARG A 187 -16.26 11.98 -1.30
CA ARG A 187 -15.03 11.63 -0.57
C ARG A 187 -15.01 12.28 0.81
N VAL A 188 -14.48 11.53 1.79
CA VAL A 188 -14.22 12.04 3.14
C VAL A 188 -12.78 12.53 3.23
N HIS A 189 -12.61 13.81 3.58
CA HIS A 189 -11.28 14.46 3.61
C HIS A 189 -10.59 14.47 4.98
N SER A 190 -11.28 14.07 6.04
CA SER A 190 -10.81 14.21 7.44
C SER A 190 -10.21 12.92 8.03
N ALA A 191 -9.96 11.91 7.23
CA ALA A 191 -9.40 10.65 7.72
C ALA A 191 -7.90 10.77 8.00
N ALA A 192 -7.48 10.38 9.20
CA ALA A 192 -6.06 10.26 9.53
C ALA A 192 -5.47 8.99 8.88
N GLN A 193 -4.22 9.07 8.39
CA GLN A 193 -3.52 7.92 7.82
C GLN A 193 -2.17 7.71 8.50
N ARG A 194 -1.83 6.44 8.71
CA ARG A 194 -0.51 5.99 9.14
C ARG A 194 0.05 5.06 8.09
N ARG A 195 1.37 5.08 7.92
CA ARG A 195 2.09 4.27 6.95
C ARG A 195 3.25 3.58 7.64
N ALA A 196 3.54 2.38 7.19
CA ALA A 196 4.73 1.64 7.54
C ALA A 196 5.35 1.07 6.27
N ILE A 197 6.67 1.02 6.22
CA ILE A 197 7.45 0.43 5.13
C ILE A 197 8.21 -0.72 5.75
N ASP A 198 8.15 -1.89 5.16
CA ASP A 198 8.88 -3.06 5.61
C ASP A 198 10.32 -3.10 5.07
N SER A 199 11.06 -4.15 5.41
CA SER A 199 12.46 -4.34 4.96
C SER A 199 12.60 -4.53 3.45
N GLU A 200 11.56 -4.97 2.77
CA GLU A 200 11.52 -5.16 1.33
C GLU A 200 11.10 -3.88 0.59
N GLY A 201 10.72 -2.83 1.31
CA GLY A 201 10.25 -1.56 0.76
C GLY A 201 8.75 -1.53 0.43
N LEU A 202 8.00 -2.56 0.83
CA LEU A 202 6.56 -2.60 0.63
C LEU A 202 5.82 -1.76 1.66
N VAL A 203 4.71 -1.18 1.24
CA VAL A 203 3.97 -0.20 2.03
C VAL A 203 2.71 -0.82 2.63
N SER A 204 2.54 -0.63 3.94
CA SER A 204 1.30 -0.88 4.68
C SER A 204 0.65 0.44 5.06
N ILE A 205 -0.66 0.54 4.89
CA ILE A 205 -1.42 1.77 5.14
C ILE A 205 -2.60 1.47 6.04
N GLN A 206 -2.75 2.28 7.09
CA GLN A 206 -3.92 2.28 7.96
C GLN A 206 -4.56 3.67 7.94
N SER A 207 -5.87 3.72 7.72
CA SER A 207 -6.67 4.94 7.79
C SER A 207 -7.70 4.83 8.90
N SER A 208 -7.86 5.92 9.66
CA SER A 208 -8.85 6.04 10.73
C SER A 208 -9.75 7.25 10.49
N LEU A 209 -11.05 7.05 10.56
CA LEU A 209 -12.07 8.08 10.40
C LEU A 209 -12.97 8.10 11.62
N VAL A 210 -13.06 9.24 12.28
CA VAL A 210 -13.98 9.46 13.42
C VAL A 210 -15.24 10.15 12.91
N ILE A 211 -16.40 9.56 13.19
CA ILE A 211 -17.71 10.12 12.88
C ILE A 211 -18.48 10.36 14.17
N ALA A 212 -19.02 11.57 14.31
CA ALA A 212 -19.68 12.02 15.53
C ALA A 212 -21.05 11.35 15.80
N ARG A 213 -21.57 10.60 14.84
CA ARG A 213 -22.86 9.90 14.94
C ARG A 213 -22.79 8.64 14.07
N ALA A 214 -23.34 7.53 14.56
CA ALA A 214 -23.50 6.37 13.72
C ALA A 214 -24.36 6.75 12.51
N LEU A 215 -23.74 6.65 11.33
CA LEU A 215 -24.45 6.83 10.10
C LEU A 215 -25.05 5.44 9.75
N ASN A 216 -26.35 5.38 9.54
CA ASN A 216 -26.99 4.20 8.92
C ASN A 216 -26.62 4.09 7.43
N GLU A 217 -25.51 4.70 7.05
CA GLU A 217 -24.99 4.73 5.68
C GLU A 217 -23.78 3.84 5.56
N ASN A 218 -23.65 3.22 4.40
CA ASN A 218 -22.47 2.46 4.04
C ASN A 218 -21.33 3.42 3.67
N LEU A 219 -20.20 3.27 4.32
CA LEU A 219 -18.96 3.88 3.87
C LEU A 219 -18.09 2.84 3.16
N THR A 220 -17.44 3.26 2.10
CA THR A 220 -16.53 2.43 1.34
C THR A 220 -15.11 2.97 1.51
N CYS A 221 -14.21 2.07 1.90
CA CYS A 221 -12.77 2.32 1.91
C CYS A 221 -12.16 1.72 0.65
N GLY A 222 -11.40 2.50 -0.10
CA GLY A 222 -10.78 2.09 -1.35
C GLY A 222 -9.31 2.46 -1.43
N ILE A 223 -8.55 1.67 -2.19
CA ILE A 223 -7.17 1.95 -2.58
C ILE A 223 -7.02 1.82 -4.08
N HIS A 224 -6.16 2.65 -4.66
CA HIS A 224 -5.80 2.60 -6.08
C HIS A 224 -4.29 2.60 -6.26
N ASN A 225 -3.77 1.55 -6.91
CA ASN A 225 -2.38 1.50 -7.38
C ASN A 225 -2.34 1.97 -8.85
N SER A 226 -1.81 3.16 -9.08
CA SER A 226 -1.79 3.78 -10.41
C SER A 226 -0.90 3.04 -11.40
N ARG A 227 0.22 2.44 -10.95
CA ARG A 227 1.15 1.70 -11.83
C ARG A 227 0.54 0.43 -12.38
N LEU A 228 -0.28 -0.26 -11.57
CA LEU A 228 -0.94 -1.50 -11.96
C LEU A 228 -2.38 -1.31 -12.41
N SER A 229 -2.89 -0.06 -12.41
CA SER A 229 -4.30 0.27 -12.64
C SER A 229 -5.24 -0.59 -11.79
N GLN A 230 -4.79 -0.95 -10.57
CA GLN A 230 -5.51 -1.83 -9.66
C GLN A 230 -6.28 -1.02 -8.63
N SER A 231 -7.55 -1.37 -8.44
CA SER A 231 -8.39 -0.78 -7.40
C SER A 231 -9.08 -1.85 -6.58
N PHE A 232 -9.04 -1.68 -5.26
CA PHE A 232 -9.81 -2.51 -4.33
C PHE A 232 -10.68 -1.64 -3.44
N PHE A 233 -11.85 -2.18 -3.09
CA PHE A 233 -12.84 -1.50 -2.27
C PHE A 233 -13.41 -2.47 -1.23
N THR A 234 -13.72 -1.94 -0.05
CA THR A 234 -14.42 -2.64 1.02
C THR A 234 -15.42 -1.71 1.66
N SER A 235 -16.66 -2.15 1.80
CA SER A 235 -17.72 -1.38 2.45
C SER A 235 -17.87 -1.81 3.91
N VAL A 236 -18.15 -0.84 4.78
CA VAL A 236 -18.43 -1.04 6.21
C VAL A 236 -19.63 -0.23 6.61
N THR A 237 -20.52 -0.85 7.39
CA THR A 237 -21.69 -0.20 8.00
C THR A 237 -21.49 -0.22 9.51
N CYS A 238 -21.63 0.95 10.14
CA CYS A 238 -21.63 1.07 11.60
C CYS A 238 -23.06 1.34 12.09
N SER A 239 -23.72 0.32 12.60
CA SER A 239 -24.95 0.49 13.36
C SER A 239 -24.63 0.68 14.83
N LEU A 240 -25.18 1.70 15.47
CA LEU A 240 -25.21 1.71 16.93
C LEU A 240 -26.01 0.50 17.41
N PRO A 241 -25.60 -0.17 18.52
CA PRO A 241 -26.50 -1.10 19.19
C PRO A 241 -27.79 -0.29 19.47
N SER A 242 -28.89 -0.73 18.88
CA SER A 242 -30.18 -0.18 19.27
C SER A 242 -30.26 -0.33 20.79
N SER A 243 -30.47 0.75 21.51
CA SER A 243 -30.87 0.72 22.90
C SER A 243 -32.31 0.23 23.03
N ALA A 244 -32.70 -0.75 22.22
CA ALA A 244 -33.78 -1.67 22.48
C ALA A 244 -33.32 -2.64 23.57
N GLY A 245 -32.92 -2.07 24.74
CA GLY A 245 -33.29 -2.69 25.95
C GLY A 245 -34.81 -2.84 25.83
N SER A 246 -35.28 -4.02 25.42
CA SER A 246 -36.60 -4.45 25.81
C SER A 246 -36.66 -4.18 27.31
N PHE A 247 -37.32 -3.10 27.70
CA PHE A 247 -38.08 -3.15 28.92
C PHE A 247 -39.05 -4.31 28.70
N GLN A 248 -38.60 -5.54 28.85
CA GLN A 248 -39.44 -6.55 29.37
C GLN A 248 -39.90 -5.93 30.69
N ASN A 249 -41.09 -5.33 30.69
CA ASN A 249 -41.90 -5.26 31.83
C ASN A 249 -42.02 -6.72 32.30
N GLU A 250 -41.05 -7.16 33.05
CA GLU A 250 -41.20 -8.22 34.03
C GLU A 250 -42.19 -7.60 35.01
N GLU A 251 -43.45 -7.75 34.65
CA GLU A 251 -44.55 -7.67 35.59
C GLU A 251 -44.15 -8.66 36.69
N ARG A 252 -43.45 -8.13 37.65
CA ARG A 252 -43.13 -8.81 38.89
C ARG A 252 -44.49 -9.09 39.52
N LYS A 253 -45.14 -10.18 39.09
CA LYS A 253 -46.19 -10.81 39.85
C LYS A 253 -45.62 -10.96 41.24
N ARG A 254 -45.99 -10.08 42.12
CA ARG A 254 -45.78 -10.22 43.57
C ARG A 254 -46.63 -11.43 44.00
N PRO A 255 -46.10 -12.64 44.21
CA PRO A 255 -46.81 -13.71 44.84
C PRO A 255 -46.61 -13.48 46.34
N GLY A 256 -47.50 -12.88 46.99
CA GLY A 256 -47.26 -12.66 48.40
C GLY A 256 -48.40 -12.09 49.24
N LEU A 257 -49.38 -11.43 48.64
CA LEU A 257 -50.44 -10.84 49.46
C LEU A 257 -51.69 -11.70 49.56
N LEU A 258 -51.91 -12.64 48.69
CA LEU A 258 -53.08 -13.53 48.80
C LEU A 258 -52.82 -14.82 49.62
N ALA A 259 -51.57 -15.29 49.67
CA ALA A 259 -51.22 -16.47 50.47
C ALA A 259 -51.20 -16.22 51.95
N SER A 260 -50.83 -14.99 52.39
CA SER A 260 -50.84 -14.66 53.82
C SER A 260 -52.24 -14.42 54.39
N VAL A 261 -53.19 -13.93 53.60
CA VAL A 261 -54.58 -13.75 54.03
C VAL A 261 -55.30 -15.10 54.21
N VAL A 262 -55.06 -16.07 53.34
CA VAL A 262 -55.67 -17.42 53.48
C VAL A 262 -55.11 -18.18 54.67
N CYS A 263 -53.84 -18.07 55.00
CA CYS A 263 -53.26 -18.70 56.21
C CYS A 263 -53.80 -18.07 57.53
N PHE A 264 -54.04 -16.76 57.54
CA PHE A 264 -54.61 -16.11 58.77
C PHE A 264 -56.04 -16.48 59.02
N VAL A 265 -56.87 -16.63 58.00
CA VAL A 265 -58.30 -17.06 58.15
C VAL A 265 -58.39 -18.51 58.55
N SER A 266 -57.50 -19.42 58.02
CA SER A 266 -57.51 -20.80 58.42
C SER A 266 -57.04 -21.01 59.86
N SER A 267 -56.05 -20.24 60.37
CA SER A 267 -55.58 -20.34 61.76
C SER A 267 -56.61 -19.80 62.78
N LEU A 268 -57.38 -18.77 62.42
CA LEU A 268 -58.47 -18.28 63.25
C LEU A 268 -59.66 -19.24 63.31
N LEU A 269 -60.00 -19.93 62.22
CA LEU A 269 -61.03 -20.96 62.22
C LEU A 269 -60.62 -22.19 63.02
N LEU A 270 -59.35 -22.64 62.95
CA LEU A 270 -58.87 -23.74 63.78
C LEU A 270 -58.87 -23.38 65.28
N SER A 271 -58.56 -22.17 65.65
CA SER A 271 -58.58 -21.76 67.11
C SER A 271 -60.02 -21.64 67.66
N LEU A 272 -61.01 -21.34 66.81
CA LEU A 272 -62.43 -21.34 67.23
C LEU A 272 -63.00 -22.78 67.40
N ILE A 273 -62.54 -23.71 66.56
CA ILE A 273 -62.96 -25.12 66.66
C ILE A 273 -62.38 -25.81 67.89
N VAL A 274 -61.12 -25.54 68.24
CA VAL A 274 -60.48 -26.07 69.41
C VAL A 274 -61.08 -25.54 70.75
N LYS A 275 -61.52 -24.25 70.77
CA LYS A 275 -62.21 -23.68 71.94
C LYS A 275 -63.66 -24.20 72.10
N LYS A 276 -64.28 -24.73 71.10
CA LYS A 276 -65.62 -25.30 71.17
C LYS A 276 -65.60 -26.79 71.62
N ALA A 277 -64.46 -27.47 71.50
CA ALA A 277 -64.29 -28.88 71.92
C ALA A 277 -63.83 -29.04 73.35
N SER A 278 -63.56 -27.96 74.15
CA SER A 278 -63.21 -27.98 75.58
C SER A 278 -64.34 -27.59 76.53
N CYS A 279 -65.58 -27.56 76.05
CA CYS A 279 -66.75 -27.39 76.90
C CYS A 279 -67.75 -28.52 76.60
N CYS A 280 -67.40 -29.75 77.03
CA CYS A 280 -68.26 -30.84 77.36
C CYS A 280 -67.46 -31.81 78.25
#